data_414ec5e5320a8757165f1a0d29464c60
#
_entry.id   414ec5e5320a8757165f1a0d29464c60
#
_cell.length_a   1.000
_cell.length_b   1.000
_cell.length_c   1.000
_cell.angle_alpha   90.00
_cell.angle_beta   90.00
_cell.angle_gamma   90.00
#
_symmetry.space_group_name_H-M   'P 1'
#
loop_
_entity.id
_entity.type
_entity.pdbx_description
1 polymer ?
#
loop_
_entity_poly.entity_id
_entity_poly.type
_entity_poly.pdbx_seq_one_letter_code
_entity_poly.pdbx_strand_id
1 'polypeptide(L)'
;TTKTVSEAKRLWKAVGHPNVMIKIPATKAGLPAIEETIASGINVNVTLIFSLERYDEVMAAHVNGLNKRMKAGMQVKGIASVASFFVSRLDTLIDSLLNKKIQADPKLTAALEPLKGKAAIANTKLAYQLFRKRYHNGDFAALKAAGAQVQRPLWASTSTKNPKYPDTIYVDNLIGPETVNTMPPATIKAFKDHGKAVATLMADVEDARDLMDKLAEAGIDMKAVTQKLEADGVAAFFKSFESLLKVIETRRQAELAFARTHASLGVKLSADVATALTVFDAQKAPARLWQKDSTLWKKDDAAHQAEIKIRMGWLTVAEEME
;
A
#
# COMPACT_ATOMS: atom_id res chain seq x y z
N THR A 1 -9.58 4.35 -16.25
CA THR A 1 -8.39 5.22 -16.37
C THR A 1 -8.72 6.66 -15.96
N THR A 2 -9.67 7.36 -16.58
CA THR A 2 -9.97 8.79 -16.32
C THR A 2 -10.34 9.06 -14.86
N LYS A 3 -11.23 8.26 -14.27
CA LYS A 3 -11.60 8.37 -12.84
C LYS A 3 -10.39 8.20 -11.92
N THR A 4 -9.51 7.25 -12.21
CA THR A 4 -8.29 7.01 -11.41
C THR A 4 -7.37 8.23 -11.45
N VAL A 5 -7.14 8.83 -12.62
CA VAL A 5 -6.32 10.03 -12.76
C VAL A 5 -6.92 11.23 -12.03
N SER A 6 -8.24 11.45 -12.19
CA SER A 6 -8.94 12.53 -11.50
C SER A 6 -8.86 12.39 -9.98
N GLU A 7 -9.05 11.18 -9.47
CA GLU A 7 -8.96 10.89 -8.04
C GLU A 7 -7.50 11.02 -7.52
N ALA A 8 -6.51 10.57 -8.30
CA ALA A 8 -5.11 10.76 -7.96
C ALA A 8 -4.75 12.25 -7.82
N LYS A 9 -5.19 13.08 -8.75
CA LYS A 9 -5.00 14.55 -8.70
C LYS A 9 -5.70 15.17 -7.49
N ARG A 10 -6.94 14.73 -7.20
CA ARG A 10 -7.70 15.21 -6.03
C ARG A 10 -7.00 14.87 -4.72
N LEU A 11 -6.57 13.61 -4.55
CA LEU A 11 -5.89 13.16 -3.34
C LEU A 11 -4.53 13.82 -3.16
N TRP A 12 -3.75 13.94 -4.24
CA TRP A 12 -2.47 14.63 -4.22
C TRP A 12 -2.61 16.08 -3.72
N LYS A 13 -3.59 16.81 -4.28
CA LYS A 13 -3.88 18.18 -3.85
C LYS A 13 -4.39 18.25 -2.41
N ALA A 14 -5.23 17.32 -1.99
CA ALA A 14 -5.82 17.30 -0.65
C ALA A 14 -4.77 17.04 0.44
N VAL A 15 -3.80 16.16 0.20
CA VAL A 15 -2.70 15.89 1.15
C VAL A 15 -1.69 17.04 1.14
N GLY A 16 -1.34 17.59 -0.03
CA GLY A 16 -0.49 18.78 -0.18
C GLY A 16 0.95 18.63 0.31
N HIS A 17 1.48 17.40 0.45
CA HIS A 17 2.83 17.14 0.91
C HIS A 17 3.65 16.35 -0.12
N PRO A 18 4.94 16.70 -0.35
CA PRO A 18 5.76 16.07 -1.38
C PRO A 18 6.18 14.62 -1.06
N ASN A 19 6.05 14.18 0.18
CA ASN A 19 6.40 12.81 0.62
C ASN A 19 5.26 11.80 0.50
N VAL A 20 4.12 12.17 -0.07
CA VAL A 20 3.03 11.24 -0.36
C VAL A 20 3.25 10.56 -1.72
N MET A 21 2.76 9.35 -1.87
CA MET A 21 2.63 8.64 -3.14
C MET A 21 1.19 8.16 -3.31
N ILE A 22 0.60 8.44 -4.46
CA ILE A 22 -0.74 7.93 -4.78
C ILE A 22 -0.63 6.48 -5.22
N LYS A 23 -1.38 5.60 -4.57
CA LYS A 23 -1.32 4.17 -4.85
C LYS A 23 -2.26 3.78 -5.97
N ILE A 24 -1.73 3.19 -7.05
CA ILE A 24 -2.49 2.77 -8.24
C ILE A 24 -2.17 1.30 -8.53
N PRO A 25 -3.19 0.42 -8.71
CA PRO A 25 -2.94 -0.98 -9.03
C PRO A 25 -2.41 -1.16 -10.45
N ALA A 26 -1.49 -2.10 -10.62
CA ALA A 26 -0.85 -2.45 -11.88
C ALA A 26 -1.75 -3.31 -12.80
N THR A 27 -3.06 -3.09 -12.78
CA THR A 27 -3.95 -3.76 -13.72
C THR A 27 -3.76 -3.22 -15.15
N LYS A 28 -4.14 -3.99 -16.16
CA LYS A 28 -4.09 -3.53 -17.56
C LYS A 28 -4.80 -2.17 -17.74
N ALA A 29 -5.93 -1.97 -17.06
CA ALA A 29 -6.66 -0.69 -17.05
C ALA A 29 -5.95 0.40 -16.23
N GLY A 30 -5.08 0.02 -15.28
CA GLY A 30 -4.30 0.93 -14.43
C GLY A 30 -3.08 1.51 -15.13
N LEU A 31 -2.46 0.79 -16.06
CA LEU A 31 -1.23 1.23 -16.73
C LEU A 31 -1.32 2.63 -17.37
N PRO A 32 -2.37 2.95 -18.17
CA PRO A 32 -2.51 4.30 -18.72
C PRO A 32 -2.73 5.37 -17.63
N ALA A 33 -3.35 5.00 -16.51
CA ALA A 33 -3.55 5.94 -15.40
C ALA A 33 -2.22 6.22 -14.67
N ILE A 34 -1.36 5.21 -14.51
CA ILE A 34 -0.02 5.34 -13.94
C ILE A 34 0.80 6.32 -14.79
N GLU A 35 0.87 6.09 -16.11
CA GLU A 35 1.58 6.94 -17.05
C GLU A 35 1.12 8.39 -16.97
N GLU A 36 -0.20 8.64 -17.03
CA GLU A 36 -0.78 9.98 -17.01
C GLU A 36 -0.59 10.68 -15.64
N THR A 37 -0.66 9.92 -14.55
CA THR A 37 -0.47 10.46 -13.20
C THR A 37 0.99 10.91 -13.02
N ILE A 38 1.96 10.12 -13.49
CA ILE A 38 3.38 10.47 -13.49
C ILE A 38 3.65 11.69 -14.41
N ALA A 39 3.05 11.71 -15.62
CA ALA A 39 3.14 12.85 -16.53
C ALA A 39 2.58 14.13 -15.89
N SER A 40 1.59 14.02 -15.00
CA SER A 40 1.06 15.15 -14.23
C SER A 40 1.97 15.61 -13.08
N GLY A 41 3.11 14.94 -12.82
CA GLY A 41 4.05 15.31 -11.77
C GLY A 41 3.69 14.79 -10.38
N ILE A 42 2.92 13.73 -10.30
CA ILE A 42 2.45 13.13 -9.06
C ILE A 42 3.25 11.86 -8.76
N ASN A 43 3.69 11.72 -7.52
CA ASN A 43 4.38 10.51 -7.05
C ASN A 43 3.43 9.33 -7.02
N VAL A 44 3.87 8.17 -7.52
CA VAL A 44 3.03 6.97 -7.63
C VAL A 44 3.68 5.77 -6.96
N ASN A 45 2.92 5.08 -6.12
CA ASN A 45 3.21 3.72 -5.68
C ASN A 45 2.36 2.77 -6.53
N VAL A 46 2.98 2.10 -7.50
CA VAL A 46 2.30 1.09 -8.31
C VAL A 46 2.21 -0.21 -7.50
N THR A 47 1.03 -0.81 -7.39
CA THR A 47 0.82 -1.97 -6.53
C THR A 47 0.17 -3.15 -7.24
N LEU A 48 0.14 -4.32 -6.58
CA LEU A 48 -0.39 -5.59 -7.11
C LEU A 48 0.37 -6.08 -8.35
N ILE A 49 1.69 -5.99 -8.32
CA ILE A 49 2.56 -6.55 -9.33
C ILE A 49 2.96 -7.96 -8.88
N PHE A 50 2.73 -8.97 -9.74
CA PHE A 50 3.05 -10.37 -9.46
C PHE A 50 3.88 -11.01 -10.58
N SER A 51 3.74 -10.55 -11.85
CA SER A 51 4.44 -11.12 -12.99
C SER A 51 5.55 -10.21 -13.50
N LEU A 52 6.55 -10.83 -14.13
CA LEU A 52 7.66 -10.13 -14.77
C LEU A 52 7.18 -9.28 -15.95
N GLU A 53 6.24 -9.80 -16.75
CA GLU A 53 5.62 -9.08 -17.87
C GLU A 53 4.91 -7.81 -17.40
N ARG A 54 4.06 -7.93 -16.35
CA ARG A 54 3.37 -6.77 -15.78
C ARG A 54 4.35 -5.76 -15.18
N TYR A 55 5.43 -6.22 -14.61
CA TYR A 55 6.45 -5.35 -14.07
C TYR A 55 7.17 -4.55 -15.18
N ASP A 56 7.47 -5.19 -16.31
CA ASP A 56 8.06 -4.48 -17.46
C ASP A 56 7.09 -3.42 -18.03
N GLU A 57 5.78 -3.73 -18.15
CA GLU A 57 4.76 -2.77 -18.54
C GLU A 57 4.63 -1.59 -17.57
N VAL A 58 4.77 -1.84 -16.26
CA VAL A 58 4.75 -0.81 -15.22
C VAL A 58 5.96 0.12 -15.34
N MET A 59 7.15 -0.43 -15.55
CA MET A 59 8.36 0.36 -15.78
C MET A 59 8.25 1.18 -17.07
N ALA A 60 7.68 0.61 -18.13
CA ALA A 60 7.41 1.32 -19.38
C ALA A 60 6.45 2.51 -19.16
N ALA A 61 5.36 2.31 -18.40
CA ALA A 61 4.41 3.37 -18.07
C ALA A 61 5.08 4.51 -17.26
N HIS A 62 5.99 4.17 -16.33
CA HIS A 62 6.79 5.17 -15.60
C HIS A 62 7.69 5.99 -16.55
N VAL A 63 8.47 5.32 -17.39
CA VAL A 63 9.37 5.98 -18.36
C VAL A 63 8.58 6.83 -19.35
N ASN A 64 7.46 6.32 -19.87
CA ASN A 64 6.60 7.05 -20.79
C ASN A 64 6.00 8.31 -20.15
N GLY A 65 5.53 8.22 -18.89
CA GLY A 65 5.01 9.35 -18.14
C GLY A 65 6.05 10.46 -17.96
N LEU A 66 7.28 10.09 -17.61
CA LEU A 66 8.40 11.03 -17.50
C LEU A 66 8.77 11.64 -18.86
N ASN A 67 8.80 10.83 -19.93
CA ASN A 67 9.07 11.32 -21.28
C ASN A 67 8.00 12.30 -21.79
N LYS A 68 6.71 12.04 -21.54
CA LYS A 68 5.63 12.99 -21.84
C LYS A 68 5.86 14.32 -21.15
N ARG A 69 6.25 14.28 -19.90
CA ARG A 69 6.52 15.46 -19.10
C ARG A 69 7.72 16.25 -19.63
N MET A 70 8.81 15.56 -19.93
CA MET A 70 10.02 16.17 -20.51
C MET A 70 9.73 16.81 -21.87
N LYS A 71 8.97 16.13 -22.75
CA LYS A 71 8.56 16.67 -24.06
C LYS A 71 7.66 17.92 -23.93
N ALA A 72 6.90 18.02 -22.85
CA ALA A 72 6.09 19.20 -22.54
C ALA A 72 6.89 20.33 -21.86
N GLY A 73 8.23 20.25 -21.79
CA GLY A 73 9.09 21.25 -21.15
C GLY A 73 8.99 21.32 -19.63
N MET A 74 8.36 20.32 -19.00
CA MET A 74 8.18 20.28 -17.54
C MET A 74 9.31 19.52 -16.86
N GLN A 75 9.66 19.92 -15.64
CA GLN A 75 10.72 19.26 -14.87
C GLN A 75 10.33 17.82 -14.50
N VAL A 76 11.28 16.90 -14.64
CA VAL A 76 11.15 15.49 -14.21
C VAL A 76 11.80 15.22 -12.85
N LYS A 77 12.63 16.17 -12.38
CA LYS A 77 13.26 16.10 -11.05
C LYS A 77 12.20 16.17 -9.95
N GLY A 78 12.39 15.38 -8.90
CA GLY A 78 11.51 15.38 -7.71
C GLY A 78 10.27 14.52 -7.84
N ILE A 79 10.05 13.85 -8.98
CA ILE A 79 8.98 12.86 -9.13
C ILE A 79 9.52 11.51 -8.68
N ALA A 80 8.91 10.95 -7.64
CA ALA A 80 9.28 9.67 -7.08
C ALA A 80 8.25 8.58 -7.41
N SER A 81 8.73 7.38 -7.69
CA SER A 81 7.85 6.23 -7.87
C SER A 81 8.46 4.96 -7.27
N VAL A 82 7.59 4.09 -6.79
CA VAL A 82 7.94 2.72 -6.39
C VAL A 82 7.01 1.72 -7.05
N ALA A 83 7.52 0.52 -7.30
CA ALA A 83 6.78 -0.58 -7.88
C ALA A 83 6.66 -1.71 -6.84
N SER A 84 5.49 -1.84 -6.22
CA SER A 84 5.23 -2.84 -5.19
C SER A 84 5.04 -4.22 -5.81
N PHE A 85 6.11 -4.98 -5.84
CA PHE A 85 6.17 -6.37 -6.28
C PHE A 85 5.86 -7.29 -5.11
N PHE A 86 4.83 -8.13 -5.25
CA PHE A 86 4.30 -8.95 -4.17
C PHE A 86 5.00 -10.30 -4.10
N VAL A 87 5.53 -10.64 -2.92
CA VAL A 87 6.44 -11.77 -2.73
C VAL A 87 5.71 -13.01 -2.20
N SER A 88 5.39 -13.07 -0.90
CA SER A 88 4.98 -14.31 -0.24
C SER A 88 3.69 -14.95 -0.76
N ARG A 89 2.80 -14.16 -1.38
CA ARG A 89 1.56 -14.70 -1.95
C ARG A 89 1.80 -15.67 -3.09
N LEU A 90 2.90 -15.48 -3.84
CA LEU A 90 3.28 -16.37 -4.93
C LEU A 90 3.60 -17.77 -4.40
N ASP A 91 4.48 -17.87 -3.41
CA ASP A 91 4.81 -19.18 -2.77
C ASP A 91 3.55 -19.82 -2.18
N THR A 92 2.70 -19.06 -1.49
CA THR A 92 1.46 -19.61 -0.92
C THR A 92 0.60 -20.32 -1.97
N LEU A 93 0.45 -19.73 -3.15
CA LEU A 93 -0.36 -20.32 -4.22
C LEU A 93 0.37 -21.48 -4.90
N ILE A 94 1.66 -21.32 -5.23
CA ILE A 94 2.44 -22.36 -5.92
C ILE A 94 2.60 -23.59 -5.02
N ASP A 95 2.93 -23.42 -3.74
CA ASP A 95 3.03 -24.52 -2.79
C ASP A 95 1.71 -25.29 -2.66
N SER A 96 0.58 -24.57 -2.69
CA SER A 96 -0.76 -25.20 -2.71
C SER A 96 -0.96 -26.05 -3.98
N LEU A 97 -0.54 -25.54 -5.14
CA LEU A 97 -0.65 -26.28 -6.40
C LEU A 97 0.28 -27.51 -6.42
N LEU A 98 1.53 -27.36 -5.95
CA LEU A 98 2.47 -28.48 -5.84
C LEU A 98 1.94 -29.54 -4.86
N ASN A 99 1.40 -29.13 -3.72
CA ASN A 99 0.78 -30.04 -2.76
C ASN A 99 -0.37 -30.84 -3.37
N LYS A 100 -1.25 -30.21 -4.15
CA LYS A 100 -2.34 -30.92 -4.84
C LYS A 100 -1.81 -31.97 -5.81
N LYS A 101 -0.73 -31.67 -6.55
CA LYS A 101 -0.09 -32.63 -7.47
C LYS A 101 0.53 -33.81 -6.70
N ILE A 102 1.21 -33.56 -5.59
CA ILE A 102 1.79 -34.61 -4.74
C ILE A 102 0.68 -35.49 -4.14
N GLN A 103 -0.46 -34.89 -3.72
CA GLN A 103 -1.59 -35.65 -3.20
C GLN A 103 -2.25 -36.53 -4.26
N ALA A 104 -2.30 -36.06 -5.53
CA ALA A 104 -2.85 -36.82 -6.64
C ALA A 104 -1.90 -37.96 -7.11
N ASP A 105 -0.59 -37.74 -7.08
CA ASP A 105 0.44 -38.74 -7.37
C ASP A 105 1.63 -38.61 -6.40
N PRO A 106 1.68 -39.43 -5.34
CA PRO A 106 2.75 -39.42 -4.37
C PRO A 106 4.16 -39.70 -4.92
N LYS A 107 4.28 -40.28 -6.12
CA LYS A 107 5.58 -40.52 -6.78
C LYS A 107 6.26 -39.20 -7.16
N LEU A 108 5.52 -38.11 -7.31
CA LEU A 108 6.05 -36.80 -7.61
C LEU A 108 6.69 -36.08 -6.40
N THR A 109 6.57 -36.63 -5.19
CA THR A 109 7.08 -36.00 -3.94
C THR A 109 8.56 -35.62 -4.06
N ALA A 110 9.41 -36.54 -4.47
CA ALA A 110 10.85 -36.32 -4.58
C ALA A 110 11.20 -35.18 -5.57
N ALA A 111 10.43 -35.01 -6.63
CA ALA A 111 10.65 -33.97 -7.62
C ALA A 111 10.05 -32.60 -7.23
N LEU A 112 8.88 -32.57 -6.57
CA LEU A 112 8.13 -31.36 -6.34
C LEU A 112 8.37 -30.71 -4.98
N GLU A 113 8.65 -31.50 -3.94
CA GLU A 113 8.91 -30.99 -2.59
C GLU A 113 10.08 -29.97 -2.55
N PRO A 114 11.21 -30.19 -3.26
CA PRO A 114 12.33 -29.25 -3.29
C PRO A 114 12.03 -27.89 -3.96
N LEU A 115 10.93 -27.78 -4.71
CA LEU A 115 10.53 -26.54 -5.41
C LEU A 115 9.76 -25.57 -4.51
N LYS A 116 9.21 -26.06 -3.40
CA LYS A 116 8.37 -25.25 -2.49
C LYS A 116 9.16 -24.17 -1.78
N GLY A 117 8.52 -23.04 -1.54
CA GLY A 117 9.07 -21.90 -0.79
C GLY A 117 10.19 -21.15 -1.50
N LYS A 118 10.35 -21.36 -2.80
CA LYS A 118 11.45 -20.77 -3.59
C LYS A 118 10.99 -19.89 -4.76
N ALA A 119 9.78 -20.12 -5.25
CA ALA A 119 9.27 -19.47 -6.44
C ALA A 119 9.16 -17.94 -6.28
N ALA A 120 8.74 -17.47 -5.10
CA ALA A 120 8.62 -16.04 -4.82
C ALA A 120 9.98 -15.34 -4.84
N ILE A 121 11.00 -15.92 -4.23
CA ILE A 121 12.36 -15.38 -4.22
C ILE A 121 12.93 -15.36 -5.64
N ALA A 122 12.80 -16.47 -6.38
CA ALA A 122 13.27 -16.56 -7.76
C ALA A 122 12.61 -15.52 -8.67
N ASN A 123 11.26 -15.42 -8.64
CA ASN A 123 10.52 -14.42 -9.40
C ASN A 123 10.95 -12.98 -9.06
N THR A 124 11.21 -12.70 -7.78
CA THR A 124 11.63 -11.37 -7.32
C THR A 124 13.06 -11.05 -7.76
N LYS A 125 14.00 -12.01 -7.71
CA LYS A 125 15.35 -11.85 -8.26
C LYS A 125 15.32 -11.56 -9.75
N LEU A 126 14.49 -12.26 -10.51
CA LEU A 126 14.31 -12.01 -11.96
C LEU A 126 13.67 -10.64 -12.23
N ALA A 127 12.72 -10.20 -11.41
CA ALA A 127 12.16 -8.85 -11.50
C ALA A 127 13.25 -7.77 -11.28
N TYR A 128 14.16 -7.99 -10.34
CA TYR A 128 15.29 -7.08 -10.14
C TYR A 128 16.25 -7.02 -11.33
N GLN A 129 16.45 -8.13 -12.06
CA GLN A 129 17.23 -8.11 -13.31
C GLN A 129 16.55 -7.24 -14.38
N LEU A 130 15.21 -7.30 -14.50
CA LEU A 130 14.45 -6.42 -15.41
C LEU A 130 14.61 -4.95 -15.01
N PHE A 131 14.51 -4.64 -13.71
CA PHE A 131 14.76 -3.29 -13.18
C PHE A 131 16.12 -2.77 -13.61
N ARG A 132 17.19 -3.54 -13.38
CA ARG A 132 18.55 -3.16 -13.77
C ARG A 132 18.67 -2.94 -15.26
N LYS A 133 18.12 -3.84 -16.08
CA LYS A 133 18.12 -3.72 -17.53
C LYS A 133 17.43 -2.43 -17.97
N ARG A 134 16.27 -2.09 -17.41
CA ARG A 134 15.48 -0.90 -17.79
C ARG A 134 16.15 0.42 -17.41
N TYR A 135 16.71 0.50 -16.20
CA TYR A 135 17.14 1.77 -15.63
C TYR A 135 18.66 2.01 -15.71
N HIS A 136 19.46 0.96 -15.92
CA HIS A 136 20.94 1.09 -15.93
C HIS A 136 21.59 0.78 -17.28
N ASN A 137 20.86 0.26 -18.27
CA ASN A 137 21.43 -0.13 -19.57
C ASN A 137 21.11 0.84 -20.73
N GLY A 138 20.92 2.13 -20.45
CA GLY A 138 20.91 3.15 -21.51
C GLY A 138 19.55 3.79 -21.81
N ASP A 139 18.45 3.04 -21.80
CA ASP A 139 17.11 3.58 -22.15
C ASP A 139 16.63 4.72 -21.25
N PHE A 140 17.15 4.79 -20.03
CA PHE A 140 16.82 5.81 -19.04
C PHE A 140 17.85 6.96 -18.98
N ALA A 141 18.92 6.91 -19.77
CA ALA A 141 20.05 7.84 -19.64
C ALA A 141 19.65 9.32 -19.81
N ALA A 142 18.83 9.62 -20.81
CA ALA A 142 18.38 10.99 -21.06
C ALA A 142 17.51 11.54 -19.91
N LEU A 143 16.60 10.73 -19.38
CA LEU A 143 15.77 11.08 -18.23
C LEU A 143 16.62 11.26 -16.96
N LYS A 144 17.61 10.38 -16.75
CA LYS A 144 18.54 10.49 -15.62
C LYS A 144 19.37 11.78 -15.71
N ALA A 145 19.86 12.14 -16.90
CA ALA A 145 20.58 13.40 -17.13
C ALA A 145 19.70 14.62 -16.84
N ALA A 146 18.39 14.53 -17.09
CA ALA A 146 17.40 15.56 -16.73
C ALA A 146 17.01 15.55 -15.26
N GLY A 147 17.61 14.68 -14.42
CA GLY A 147 17.37 14.59 -12.98
C GLY A 147 16.22 13.68 -12.57
N ALA A 148 15.69 12.86 -13.47
CA ALA A 148 14.66 11.87 -13.12
C ALA A 148 15.22 10.77 -12.23
N GLN A 149 14.39 10.29 -11.32
CA GLN A 149 14.68 9.14 -10.45
C GLN A 149 14.14 7.85 -11.07
N VAL A 150 14.83 6.73 -10.81
CA VAL A 150 14.32 5.40 -11.15
C VAL A 150 13.06 5.07 -10.36
N GLN A 151 12.19 4.25 -10.91
CA GLN A 151 11.10 3.64 -10.15
C GLN A 151 11.67 2.47 -9.34
N ARG A 152 11.93 2.69 -8.05
CA ARG A 152 12.54 1.67 -7.21
C ARG A 152 11.60 0.46 -7.02
N PRO A 153 12.08 -0.76 -7.17
CA PRO A 153 11.32 -1.94 -6.78
C PRO A 153 11.06 -1.93 -5.28
N LEU A 154 9.83 -2.23 -4.91
CA LEU A 154 9.40 -2.32 -3.52
C LEU A 154 8.88 -3.74 -3.26
N TRP A 155 9.57 -4.47 -2.39
CA TRP A 155 9.14 -5.80 -1.99
C TRP A 155 7.98 -5.70 -1.01
N ALA A 156 6.81 -6.14 -1.46
CA ALA A 156 5.58 -6.11 -0.69
C ALA A 156 5.17 -7.52 -0.25
N SER A 157 4.45 -7.63 0.87
CA SER A 157 4.03 -8.93 1.43
C SER A 157 5.22 -9.83 1.74
N THR A 158 6.21 -9.31 2.48
CA THR A 158 7.45 -10.02 2.82
C THR A 158 7.41 -10.79 4.15
N SER A 159 6.26 -10.81 4.82
CA SER A 159 6.06 -11.71 5.97
C SER A 159 5.82 -13.14 5.51
N THR A 160 6.47 -14.09 6.19
CA THR A 160 6.27 -15.52 5.97
C THR A 160 4.85 -15.93 6.36
N LYS A 161 4.20 -16.74 5.53
CA LYS A 161 2.82 -17.25 5.75
C LYS A 161 2.83 -18.71 6.20
N ASN A 162 3.82 -19.46 5.77
CA ASN A 162 3.99 -20.86 6.14
C ASN A 162 4.94 -20.94 7.35
N PRO A 163 4.49 -21.47 8.51
CA PRO A 163 5.30 -21.54 9.71
C PRO A 163 6.50 -22.49 9.61
N LYS A 164 6.57 -23.30 8.55
CA LYS A 164 7.73 -24.18 8.26
C LYS A 164 8.91 -23.43 7.64
N TYR A 165 8.70 -22.20 7.15
CA TYR A 165 9.75 -21.39 6.54
C TYR A 165 10.32 -20.41 7.57
N PRO A 166 11.60 -20.04 7.47
CA PRO A 166 12.18 -18.99 8.30
C PRO A 166 11.35 -17.70 8.19
N ASP A 167 11.10 -17.04 9.29
CA ASP A 167 10.23 -15.83 9.34
C ASP A 167 10.85 -14.61 8.65
N THR A 168 12.17 -14.61 8.39
CA THR A 168 12.91 -13.59 7.65
C THR A 168 13.23 -13.97 6.20
N ILE A 169 12.77 -15.14 5.71
CA ILE A 169 13.18 -15.72 4.41
C ILE A 169 13.04 -14.73 3.24
N TYR A 170 11.95 -13.94 3.18
CA TYR A 170 11.72 -12.98 2.10
C TYR A 170 12.41 -11.62 2.32
N VAL A 171 13.08 -11.44 3.45
CA VAL A 171 13.93 -10.29 3.70
C VAL A 171 15.39 -10.65 3.41
N ASP A 172 15.91 -11.68 4.05
CA ASP A 172 17.31 -12.10 3.93
C ASP A 172 17.74 -12.39 2.47
N ASN A 173 16.83 -12.94 1.66
CA ASN A 173 17.13 -13.33 0.28
C ASN A 173 16.89 -12.21 -0.77
N LEU A 174 16.42 -11.02 -0.36
CA LEU A 174 16.02 -9.98 -1.29
C LEU A 174 16.64 -8.61 -0.96
N ILE A 175 17.82 -8.59 -0.36
CA ILE A 175 18.55 -7.38 -0.03
C ILE A 175 19.41 -6.95 -1.21
N GLY A 176 19.23 -5.72 -1.67
CA GLY A 176 20.00 -5.14 -2.75
C GLY A 176 19.84 -3.63 -2.88
N PRO A 177 20.71 -2.95 -3.64
CA PRO A 177 20.67 -1.51 -3.79
C PRO A 177 19.40 -1.04 -4.51
N GLU A 178 19.00 0.20 -4.23
CA GLU A 178 17.86 0.89 -4.85
C GLU A 178 16.51 0.18 -4.63
N THR A 179 16.40 -0.70 -3.64
CA THR A 179 15.16 -1.40 -3.30
C THR A 179 14.52 -0.83 -2.03
N VAL A 180 13.23 -1.06 -1.89
CA VAL A 180 12.44 -0.77 -0.70
C VAL A 180 11.80 -2.08 -0.23
N ASN A 181 11.69 -2.29 1.08
CA ASN A 181 10.93 -3.40 1.65
C ASN A 181 9.92 -2.87 2.66
N THR A 182 8.66 -3.27 2.53
CA THR A 182 7.59 -2.93 3.47
C THR A 182 7.31 -4.10 4.40
N MET A 183 8.06 -4.15 5.50
CA MET A 183 7.96 -5.21 6.50
C MET A 183 6.90 -4.89 7.56
N PRO A 184 6.06 -5.86 7.94
CA PRO A 184 5.23 -5.74 9.15
C PRO A 184 6.09 -5.64 10.43
N PRO A 185 5.57 -5.05 11.52
CA PRO A 185 6.33 -4.92 12.78
C PRO A 185 6.95 -6.21 13.29
N ALA A 186 6.24 -7.34 13.21
CA ALA A 186 6.75 -8.65 13.60
C ALA A 186 7.97 -9.08 12.76
N THR A 187 7.93 -8.87 11.44
CA THR A 187 9.05 -9.18 10.54
C THR A 187 10.25 -8.27 10.79
N ILE A 188 10.00 -6.98 11.10
CA ILE A 188 11.08 -6.05 11.50
C ILE A 188 11.76 -6.53 12.79
N LYS A 189 10.97 -6.97 13.78
CA LYS A 189 11.49 -7.51 15.05
C LYS A 189 12.34 -8.75 14.81
N ALA A 190 11.84 -9.72 14.03
CA ALA A 190 12.56 -10.94 13.68
C ALA A 190 13.86 -10.63 12.94
N PHE A 191 13.82 -9.74 11.95
CA PHE A 191 15.02 -9.35 11.20
C PHE A 191 16.06 -8.64 12.08
N LYS A 192 15.65 -7.79 13.02
CA LYS A 192 16.58 -7.18 13.99
C LYS A 192 17.21 -8.19 14.93
N ASP A 193 16.50 -9.26 15.28
CA ASP A 193 16.95 -10.28 16.22
C ASP A 193 17.94 -11.27 15.57
N HIS A 194 17.58 -11.82 14.41
CA HIS A 194 18.35 -12.90 13.78
C HIS A 194 18.48 -12.81 12.25
N GLY A 195 17.99 -11.73 11.62
CA GLY A 195 18.11 -11.52 10.17
C GLY A 195 19.56 -11.32 9.72
N LYS A 196 19.83 -11.58 8.45
CA LYS A 196 21.16 -11.49 7.83
C LYS A 196 21.20 -10.34 6.82
N ALA A 197 21.81 -9.22 7.19
CA ALA A 197 21.95 -8.04 6.34
C ALA A 197 23.09 -8.21 5.31
N VAL A 198 22.92 -9.13 4.36
CA VAL A 198 23.87 -9.42 3.29
C VAL A 198 23.21 -9.17 1.94
N ALA A 199 23.95 -8.60 0.98
CA ALA A 199 23.45 -8.37 -0.37
C ALA A 199 23.25 -9.73 -1.09
N THR A 200 21.98 -10.15 -1.22
CA THR A 200 21.59 -11.47 -1.74
C THR A 200 20.82 -11.41 -3.06
N LEU A 201 20.31 -10.23 -3.41
CA LEU A 201 19.39 -10.06 -4.54
C LEU A 201 20.05 -10.36 -5.91
N MET A 202 21.37 -10.22 -5.99
CA MET A 202 22.16 -10.52 -7.19
C MET A 202 22.79 -11.91 -7.18
N ALA A 203 22.73 -12.62 -6.08
CA ALA A 203 23.25 -13.99 -5.98
C ALA A 203 22.27 -14.99 -6.61
N ASP A 204 22.78 -16.09 -7.13
CA ASP A 204 22.02 -17.26 -7.58
C ASP A 204 20.91 -16.94 -8.60
N VAL A 205 21.16 -16.01 -9.52
CA VAL A 205 20.17 -15.57 -10.52
C VAL A 205 19.91 -16.68 -11.54
N GLU A 206 20.94 -17.46 -11.90
CA GLU A 206 20.76 -18.60 -12.81
C GLU A 206 19.94 -19.70 -12.13
N ASP A 207 20.18 -20.00 -10.85
CA ASP A 207 19.34 -20.94 -10.08
C ASP A 207 17.88 -20.49 -10.03
N ALA A 208 17.63 -19.16 -10.01
CA ALA A 208 16.27 -18.62 -10.09
C ALA A 208 15.62 -18.90 -11.46
N ARG A 209 16.39 -18.88 -12.57
CA ARG A 209 15.90 -19.25 -13.91
C ARG A 209 15.59 -20.73 -13.97
N ASP A 210 16.55 -21.56 -13.56
CA ASP A 210 16.39 -23.02 -13.51
C ASP A 210 15.18 -23.45 -12.67
N LEU A 211 14.90 -22.74 -11.59
CA LEU A 211 13.73 -23.02 -10.77
C LEU A 211 12.42 -22.71 -11.53
N MET A 212 12.37 -21.62 -12.29
CA MET A 212 11.20 -21.30 -13.10
C MET A 212 10.96 -22.35 -14.20
N ASP A 213 12.02 -22.85 -14.81
CA ASP A 213 11.92 -23.90 -15.81
C ASP A 213 11.42 -25.21 -15.17
N LYS A 214 11.95 -25.60 -14.00
CA LYS A 214 11.46 -26.76 -13.24
C LYS A 214 10.00 -26.63 -12.80
N LEU A 215 9.55 -25.44 -12.45
CA LEU A 215 8.13 -25.19 -12.16
C LEU A 215 7.26 -25.37 -13.40
N ALA A 216 7.73 -24.90 -14.57
CA ALA A 216 7.04 -25.08 -15.83
C ALA A 216 6.96 -26.58 -16.22
N GLU A 217 8.07 -27.34 -16.09
CA GLU A 217 8.12 -28.78 -16.27
C GLU A 217 7.16 -29.52 -15.32
N ALA A 218 7.04 -29.03 -14.08
CA ALA A 218 6.08 -29.53 -13.13
C ALA A 218 4.61 -29.15 -13.46
N GLY A 219 4.39 -28.46 -14.59
CA GLY A 219 3.07 -28.03 -15.06
C GLY A 219 2.47 -26.89 -14.21
N ILE A 220 3.31 -26.00 -13.67
CA ILE A 220 2.89 -24.76 -13.05
C ILE A 220 2.90 -23.66 -14.11
N ASP A 221 1.70 -23.21 -14.52
CA ASP A 221 1.55 -22.07 -15.42
C ASP A 221 1.69 -20.75 -14.63
N MET A 222 2.88 -20.16 -14.67
CA MET A 222 3.18 -18.89 -13.98
C MET A 222 2.28 -17.75 -14.44
N LYS A 223 1.86 -17.73 -15.70
CA LYS A 223 0.94 -16.71 -16.21
C LYS A 223 -0.44 -16.82 -15.55
N ALA A 224 -0.99 -18.02 -15.51
CA ALA A 224 -2.27 -18.28 -14.83
C ALA A 224 -2.19 -17.99 -13.33
N VAL A 225 -1.09 -18.37 -12.66
CA VAL A 225 -0.84 -18.11 -11.25
C VAL A 225 -0.82 -16.60 -10.96
N THR A 226 -0.05 -15.83 -11.72
CA THR A 226 0.09 -14.38 -11.48
C THR A 226 -1.16 -13.60 -11.84
N GLN A 227 -1.89 -14.00 -12.90
CA GLN A 227 -3.20 -13.42 -13.23
C GLN A 227 -4.22 -13.67 -12.13
N LYS A 228 -4.25 -14.88 -11.57
CA LYS A 228 -5.13 -15.19 -10.43
C LYS A 228 -4.79 -14.34 -9.23
N LEU A 229 -3.52 -14.18 -8.89
CA LEU A 229 -3.08 -13.34 -7.77
C LEU A 229 -3.42 -11.86 -7.96
N GLU A 230 -3.32 -11.34 -9.19
CA GLU A 230 -3.76 -9.97 -9.53
C GLU A 230 -5.27 -9.82 -9.29
N ALA A 231 -6.08 -10.73 -9.86
CA ALA A 231 -7.54 -10.70 -9.72
C ALA A 231 -7.97 -10.82 -8.25
N ASP A 232 -7.43 -11.79 -7.51
CA ASP A 232 -7.71 -11.99 -6.08
C ASP A 232 -7.27 -10.76 -5.26
N GLY A 233 -6.14 -10.15 -5.61
CA GLY A 233 -5.63 -8.94 -4.97
C GLY A 233 -6.58 -7.76 -5.15
N VAL A 234 -7.05 -7.50 -6.35
CA VAL A 234 -8.03 -6.43 -6.66
C VAL A 234 -9.33 -6.67 -5.88
N ALA A 235 -9.86 -7.91 -5.92
CA ALA A 235 -11.09 -8.26 -5.22
C ALA A 235 -10.95 -8.07 -3.69
N ALA A 236 -9.81 -8.46 -3.10
CA ALA A 236 -9.56 -8.30 -1.68
C ALA A 236 -9.49 -6.81 -1.27
N PHE A 237 -8.84 -5.96 -2.05
CA PHE A 237 -8.80 -4.50 -1.80
C PHE A 237 -10.19 -3.88 -1.90
N PHE A 238 -10.97 -4.25 -2.91
CA PHE A 238 -12.33 -3.75 -3.09
C PHE A 238 -13.22 -4.14 -1.90
N LYS A 239 -13.20 -5.40 -1.50
CA LYS A 239 -13.94 -5.90 -0.33
C LYS A 239 -13.55 -5.17 0.97
N SER A 240 -12.25 -4.91 1.17
CA SER A 240 -11.77 -4.17 2.34
C SER A 240 -12.28 -2.72 2.34
N PHE A 241 -12.32 -2.07 1.18
CA PHE A 241 -12.85 -0.71 1.04
C PHE A 241 -14.36 -0.66 1.31
N GLU A 242 -15.16 -1.59 0.75
CA GLU A 242 -16.59 -1.69 1.04
C GLU A 242 -16.86 -1.93 2.53
N SER A 243 -16.07 -2.81 3.16
CA SER A 243 -16.16 -3.05 4.60
C SER A 243 -15.89 -1.79 5.43
N LEU A 244 -14.87 -1.01 5.05
CA LEU A 244 -14.55 0.26 5.69
C LEU A 244 -15.72 1.25 5.58
N LEU A 245 -16.29 1.44 4.40
CA LEU A 245 -17.43 2.32 4.18
C LEU A 245 -18.64 1.87 5.00
N LYS A 246 -18.89 0.56 5.07
CA LYS A 246 -19.97 0.00 5.90
C LYS A 246 -19.76 0.29 7.39
N VAL A 247 -18.54 0.15 7.91
CA VAL A 247 -18.22 0.46 9.31
C VAL A 247 -18.46 1.95 9.60
N ILE A 248 -18.00 2.83 8.71
CA ILE A 248 -18.21 4.29 8.86
C ILE A 248 -19.72 4.59 8.87
N GLU A 249 -20.49 4.03 7.92
CA GLU A 249 -21.93 4.25 7.87
C GLU A 249 -22.66 3.71 9.10
N THR A 250 -22.27 2.51 9.59
CA THR A 250 -22.85 1.93 10.80
C THR A 250 -22.60 2.83 12.01
N ARG A 251 -21.37 3.36 12.17
CA ARG A 251 -21.05 4.29 13.25
C ARG A 251 -21.82 5.61 13.10
N ARG A 252 -21.88 6.15 11.90
CA ARG A 252 -22.68 7.36 11.62
C ARG A 252 -24.14 7.18 12.02
N GLN A 253 -24.75 6.05 11.69
CA GLN A 253 -26.15 5.76 12.08
C GLN A 253 -26.30 5.59 13.60
N ALA A 254 -25.36 4.94 14.27
CA ALA A 254 -25.37 4.80 15.72
C ALA A 254 -25.27 6.18 16.41
N GLU A 255 -24.39 7.06 15.96
CA GLU A 255 -24.27 8.42 16.48
C GLU A 255 -25.54 9.24 16.25
N LEU A 256 -26.15 9.14 15.08
CA LEU A 256 -27.42 9.81 14.78
C LEU A 256 -28.58 9.25 15.63
N ALA A 257 -28.58 7.94 15.91
CA ALA A 257 -29.59 7.32 16.78
C ALA A 257 -29.40 7.76 18.25
N PHE A 258 -28.14 7.83 18.71
CA PHE A 258 -27.80 8.34 20.04
C PHE A 258 -28.21 9.80 20.21
N ALA A 259 -27.94 10.65 19.22
CA ALA A 259 -28.37 12.06 19.22
C ALA A 259 -29.90 12.22 19.18
N ARG A 260 -30.64 11.16 18.81
CA ARG A 260 -32.12 11.11 18.81
C ARG A 260 -32.69 10.40 20.04
N THR A 261 -31.87 10.02 21.03
CA THR A 261 -32.41 9.51 22.32
C THR A 261 -33.20 10.63 22.99
N HIS A 262 -34.53 10.51 22.89
CA HIS A 262 -35.48 11.51 23.32
C HIS A 262 -35.57 11.53 24.84
N ALA A 263 -35.10 12.60 25.45
CA ALA A 263 -35.72 13.02 26.69
C ALA A 263 -37.15 13.48 26.36
N SER A 264 -38.15 12.92 27.02
CA SER A 264 -39.51 13.43 26.92
C SER A 264 -39.59 14.78 27.66
N LEU A 265 -39.27 15.82 26.91
CA LEU A 265 -39.30 17.20 27.39
C LEU A 265 -40.65 17.82 27.07
N GLY A 266 -41.20 18.67 27.96
CA GLY A 266 -42.36 19.46 27.64
C GLY A 266 -42.15 20.32 26.38
N VAL A 267 -43.24 20.68 25.67
CA VAL A 267 -43.20 21.32 24.36
C VAL A 267 -42.27 22.54 24.29
N LYS A 268 -42.35 23.43 25.30
CA LYS A 268 -41.49 24.62 25.37
C LYS A 268 -40.00 24.27 25.53
N LEU A 269 -39.70 23.36 26.42
CA LEU A 269 -38.30 22.93 26.67
C LEU A 269 -37.73 22.15 25.48
N SER A 270 -38.55 21.38 24.76
CA SER A 270 -38.14 20.72 23.52
C SER A 270 -37.73 21.70 22.45
N ALA A 271 -38.46 22.80 22.28
CA ALA A 271 -38.16 23.84 21.31
C ALA A 271 -36.84 24.57 21.68
N ASP A 272 -36.66 24.90 22.96
CA ASP A 272 -35.47 25.59 23.45
C ASP A 272 -34.23 24.71 23.28
N VAL A 273 -34.32 23.41 23.60
CA VAL A 273 -33.25 22.42 23.40
C VAL A 273 -32.94 22.24 21.92
N ALA A 274 -33.95 22.14 21.03
CA ALA A 274 -33.72 22.04 19.61
C ALA A 274 -32.98 23.28 19.06
N THR A 275 -33.35 24.47 19.54
CA THR A 275 -32.66 25.71 19.20
C THR A 275 -31.20 25.70 19.69
N ALA A 276 -30.96 25.29 20.91
CA ALA A 276 -29.62 25.18 21.47
C ALA A 276 -28.74 24.18 20.69
N LEU A 277 -29.29 23.01 20.34
CA LEU A 277 -28.59 22.03 19.53
C LEU A 277 -28.23 22.54 18.14
N THR A 278 -29.13 23.29 17.51
CA THR A 278 -28.87 23.94 16.22
C THR A 278 -27.68 24.91 16.31
N VAL A 279 -27.61 25.69 17.38
CA VAL A 279 -26.47 26.58 17.66
C VAL A 279 -25.17 25.80 17.92
N PHE A 280 -25.24 24.71 18.67
CA PHE A 280 -24.12 23.82 18.93
C PHE A 280 -23.55 23.21 17.65
N ASP A 281 -24.42 22.74 16.74
CA ASP A 281 -24.02 22.19 15.44
C ASP A 281 -23.40 23.27 14.54
N ALA A 282 -24.00 24.43 14.47
CA ALA A 282 -23.47 25.57 13.70
C ALA A 282 -22.08 26.01 14.19
N GLN A 283 -21.85 25.93 15.49
CA GLN A 283 -20.56 26.25 16.11
C GLN A 283 -19.56 25.09 16.06
N LYS A 284 -19.93 23.92 15.53
CA LYS A 284 -19.13 22.68 15.56
C LYS A 284 -18.67 22.35 17.00
N ALA A 285 -19.56 22.55 17.97
CA ALA A 285 -19.22 22.48 19.39
C ALA A 285 -18.55 21.18 19.82
N PRO A 286 -18.98 19.96 19.41
CA PRO A 286 -18.28 18.72 19.74
C PRO A 286 -16.83 18.70 19.27
N ALA A 287 -16.55 19.09 18.02
CA ALA A 287 -15.19 19.12 17.49
C ALA A 287 -14.30 20.13 18.22
N ARG A 288 -14.83 21.32 18.54
CA ARG A 288 -14.12 22.35 19.30
C ARG A 288 -13.87 21.94 20.76
N LEU A 289 -14.80 21.20 21.35
CA LEU A 289 -14.61 20.61 22.69
C LEU A 289 -13.42 19.68 22.71
N TRP A 290 -13.33 18.71 21.78
CA TRP A 290 -12.20 17.79 21.68
C TRP A 290 -10.87 18.49 21.37
N GLN A 291 -10.90 19.64 20.71
CA GLN A 291 -9.73 20.50 20.48
C GLN A 291 -9.36 21.36 21.69
N LYS A 292 -10.05 21.22 22.82
CA LYS A 292 -9.91 22.05 24.03
C LYS A 292 -10.02 23.56 23.73
N ASP A 293 -10.92 23.90 22.77
CA ASP A 293 -11.15 25.29 22.38
C ASP A 293 -12.03 26.01 23.43
N SER A 294 -11.37 26.68 24.34
CA SER A 294 -12.02 27.41 25.43
C SER A 294 -12.89 28.59 24.99
N THR A 295 -12.70 29.07 23.74
CA THR A 295 -13.53 30.15 23.19
C THR A 295 -14.95 29.71 22.89
N LEU A 296 -15.25 28.41 22.97
CA LEU A 296 -16.61 27.87 22.88
C LEU A 296 -17.54 28.45 23.97
N TRP A 297 -17.00 28.73 25.17
CA TRP A 297 -17.76 29.26 26.31
C TRP A 297 -17.47 30.73 26.61
N LYS A 298 -16.22 31.19 26.44
CA LYS A 298 -15.81 32.56 26.70
C LYS A 298 -14.95 33.09 25.57
N LYS A 299 -15.49 34.00 24.78
CA LYS A 299 -14.81 34.54 23.61
C LYS A 299 -13.79 35.61 23.93
N ASP A 300 -14.06 36.44 24.95
CA ASP A 300 -13.36 37.71 25.22
C ASP A 300 -12.68 37.77 26.58
N ASP A 301 -12.41 36.62 27.22
CA ASP A 301 -11.85 36.56 28.58
C ASP A 301 -10.71 35.53 28.65
N ALA A 302 -9.49 36.01 28.49
CA ALA A 302 -8.29 35.18 28.44
C ALA A 302 -8.02 34.39 29.74
N ALA A 303 -8.35 35.00 30.89
CA ALA A 303 -8.13 34.37 32.20
C ALA A 303 -9.07 33.17 32.38
N HIS A 304 -10.37 33.34 32.05
CA HIS A 304 -11.32 32.24 32.09
C HIS A 304 -11.04 31.18 31.02
N GLN A 305 -10.53 31.58 29.85
CA GLN A 305 -10.12 30.61 28.82
C GLN A 305 -9.00 29.71 29.28
N ALA A 306 -8.01 30.24 29.97
CA ALA A 306 -6.91 29.48 30.56
C ALA A 306 -7.39 28.46 31.60
N GLU A 307 -8.29 28.88 32.51
CA GLU A 307 -8.89 28.01 33.52
C GLU A 307 -9.76 26.90 32.85
N ILE A 308 -10.56 27.24 31.86
CA ILE A 308 -11.38 26.25 31.10
C ILE A 308 -10.47 25.18 30.46
N LYS A 309 -9.37 25.56 29.83
CA LYS A 309 -8.43 24.58 29.24
C LYS A 309 -7.87 23.60 30.27
N ILE A 310 -7.52 24.09 31.46
CA ILE A 310 -7.05 23.22 32.55
C ILE A 310 -8.15 22.23 32.96
N ARG A 311 -9.38 22.70 33.10
CA ARG A 311 -10.53 21.89 33.52
C ARG A 311 -10.96 20.86 32.46
N MET A 312 -10.51 21.02 31.22
CA MET A 312 -10.75 20.08 30.11
C MET A 312 -9.71 18.94 30.03
N GLY A 313 -8.84 18.78 31.02
CA GLY A 313 -7.84 17.70 31.08
C GLY A 313 -8.45 16.28 30.97
N TRP A 314 -9.69 16.10 31.45
CA TRP A 314 -10.40 14.82 31.36
C TRP A 314 -10.58 14.29 29.93
N LEU A 315 -10.50 15.14 28.91
CA LEU A 315 -10.60 14.72 27.49
C LEU A 315 -9.38 13.90 27.02
N THR A 316 -8.23 14.05 27.68
CA THR A 316 -6.96 13.37 27.31
C THR A 316 -6.45 12.45 28.41
N VAL A 317 -7.20 12.27 29.52
CA VAL A 317 -6.75 11.48 30.66
C VAL A 317 -6.44 10.01 30.29
N ALA A 318 -7.16 9.46 29.32
CA ALA A 318 -6.89 8.10 28.86
C ALA A 318 -5.56 7.96 28.12
N GLU A 319 -5.14 9.01 27.39
CA GLU A 319 -3.87 9.06 26.66
C GLU A 319 -2.68 9.32 27.62
N GLU A 320 -2.94 9.98 28.75
CA GLU A 320 -1.92 10.30 29.78
C GLU A 320 -1.69 9.14 30.76
N MET A 321 -2.55 8.12 30.74
CA MET A 321 -2.47 6.94 31.62
C MET A 321 -1.79 5.73 30.97
N GLU A 322 -1.42 5.78 29.68
CA GLU A 322 -0.61 4.79 28.98
C GLU A 322 0.89 5.13 29.09
#